data_95fbdbf9aeaf0b6746b44d233fbe4c2a
#
_entry.id   95fbdbf9aeaf0b6746b44d233fbe4c2a
#
_cell.length_a   1.000
_cell.length_b   1.000
_cell.length_c   1.000
_cell.angle_alpha   90.00
_cell.angle_beta   90.00
_cell.angle_gamma   90.00
#
_symmetry.space_group_name_H-M   'P 1'
#
loop_
_entity.id
_entity.type
_entity.pdbx_description
1 polymer ?
#
loop_
_entity_poly.entity_id
_entity_poly.type
_entity_poly.pdbx_seq_one_letter_code
_entity_poly.pdbx_strand_id
1 'polypeptide(L)'
;MVAPRISKVERIMVDVPFTPRCAEWNPLLVSRWRLAELWKLTADAPDLVGWGESLLYYNAAPVTEAAVARVQGANPFELLGDDTLGVGLQMAVYDLAAKAAGVPVNRLFGLPQVREWCPLGWWNHDMPPEVLAEEAKEAVAQGYRAHKFKSRPWLDVYEQVAQVSAVTPDGYKIDIDWNDMLLNAANAAPVLQELDRQPKVALYEGPIPQRDVEGYAHLRRKVSKPIAIHLGLPPFPTAIEREVCDGFVVAGGVAETLRQGMLSATFEKSFFLQQVGTGITTAMVAHLGSVLTHARWPAITCMNNYTDDLLTEPLTIRHGSVKTPEGPGLGVTVDEDAVERLRATPTPDGRFDVPMRRHIITVTWPGGRRVHYAYMQKPRPSDASPFAHLQF
;
A
#
# COMPACT_ATOMS: atom_id res chain seq x y z
N MET A 1 -21.27 29.72 -12.47
CA MET A 1 -21.66 28.82 -11.36
C MET A 1 -20.84 29.20 -10.15
N VAL A 2 -21.48 29.32 -8.98
CA VAL A 2 -20.76 29.52 -7.72
C VAL A 2 -20.08 28.18 -7.40
N ALA A 3 -18.80 28.22 -7.02
CA ALA A 3 -18.09 27.00 -6.62
C ALA A 3 -18.75 26.39 -5.37
N PRO A 4 -18.93 25.07 -5.29
CA PRO A 4 -19.55 24.45 -4.13
C PRO A 4 -18.68 24.64 -2.88
N ARG A 5 -19.31 24.73 -1.71
CA ARG A 5 -18.62 24.77 -0.42
C ARG A 5 -18.92 23.51 0.37
N ILE A 6 -17.95 23.03 1.10
CA ILE A 6 -18.08 21.84 1.94
C ILE A 6 -18.94 22.20 3.16
N SER A 7 -20.20 21.77 3.17
CA SER A 7 -21.16 22.06 4.23
C SER A 7 -21.06 21.12 5.42
N LYS A 8 -20.56 19.90 5.21
CA LYS A 8 -20.42 18.89 6.26
C LYS A 8 -19.19 18.01 6.06
N VAL A 9 -18.48 17.74 7.14
CA VAL A 9 -17.34 16.82 7.19
C VAL A 9 -17.67 15.72 8.21
N GLU A 10 -17.66 14.47 7.77
CA GLU A 10 -17.93 13.31 8.60
C GLU A 10 -16.74 12.36 8.62
N ARG A 11 -16.35 11.94 9.80
CA ARG A 11 -15.38 10.89 10.04
C ARG A 11 -16.09 9.61 10.40
N ILE A 12 -15.88 8.55 9.67
CA ILE A 12 -16.53 7.24 9.89
C ILE A 12 -15.43 6.20 10.05
N MET A 13 -15.43 5.51 11.16
CA MET A 13 -14.51 4.39 11.39
C MET A 13 -15.20 3.10 11.04
N VAL A 14 -14.53 2.26 10.26
CA VAL A 14 -14.98 0.91 9.91
C VAL A 14 -13.94 -0.13 10.29
N ASP A 15 -14.41 -1.28 10.76
CA ASP A 15 -13.59 -2.48 10.99
C ASP A 15 -13.86 -3.48 9.87
N VAL A 16 -13.03 -3.48 8.83
CA VAL A 16 -13.18 -4.38 7.69
C VAL A 16 -12.41 -5.66 7.96
N PRO A 17 -13.08 -6.81 8.13
CA PRO A 17 -12.43 -8.07 8.44
C PRO A 17 -11.46 -8.50 7.34
N PHE A 18 -10.40 -9.20 7.72
CA PHE A 18 -9.59 -9.91 6.73
C PHE A 18 -10.33 -11.11 6.16
N THR A 19 -10.05 -11.43 4.90
CA THR A 19 -10.55 -12.67 4.28
C THR A 19 -10.20 -13.89 5.12
N PRO A 20 -10.98 -14.98 5.07
CA PRO A 20 -10.67 -16.20 5.81
C PRO A 20 -9.26 -16.72 5.58
N ARG A 21 -8.72 -16.56 4.37
CA ARG A 21 -7.36 -16.95 4.01
C ARG A 21 -6.28 -16.16 4.77
N CYS A 22 -6.54 -14.88 5.02
CA CYS A 22 -5.61 -13.97 5.68
C CYS A 22 -5.88 -13.82 7.19
N ALA A 23 -7.04 -14.27 7.68
CA ALA A 23 -7.51 -14.02 9.05
C ALA A 23 -6.65 -14.66 10.15
N GLU A 24 -5.91 -15.71 9.83
CA GLU A 24 -4.96 -16.34 10.75
C GLU A 24 -3.64 -15.56 10.83
N TRP A 25 -3.17 -15.05 9.70
CA TRP A 25 -1.81 -14.50 9.52
C TRP A 25 -1.74 -12.99 9.76
N ASN A 26 -2.60 -12.21 9.12
CA ASN A 26 -2.55 -10.75 9.18
C ASN A 26 -2.69 -10.19 10.61
N PRO A 27 -3.54 -10.74 11.51
CA PRO A 27 -3.64 -10.25 12.88
C PRO A 27 -2.37 -10.40 13.71
N LEU A 28 -1.41 -11.22 13.29
CA LEU A 28 -0.14 -11.38 13.97
C LEU A 28 0.72 -10.12 13.89
N LEU A 29 0.65 -9.39 12.77
CA LEU A 29 1.54 -8.28 12.48
C LEU A 29 0.81 -6.98 12.07
N VAL A 30 -0.32 -7.10 11.38
CA VAL A 30 -1.06 -5.95 10.82
C VAL A 30 -2.52 -5.91 11.27
N SER A 31 -2.81 -6.40 12.49
CA SER A 31 -4.18 -6.48 13.02
C SER A 31 -4.97 -5.19 12.86
N ARG A 32 -4.32 -4.04 13.06
CA ARG A 32 -4.93 -2.72 13.01
C ARG A 32 -5.23 -2.22 11.59
N TRP A 33 -4.76 -2.91 10.56
CA TRP A 33 -5.11 -2.57 9.17
C TRP A 33 -6.58 -2.82 8.85
N ARG A 34 -7.30 -3.53 9.72
CA ARG A 34 -8.74 -3.65 9.64
C ARG A 34 -9.47 -2.32 9.87
N LEU A 35 -8.87 -1.41 10.65
CA LEU A 35 -9.48 -0.13 11.00
C LEU A 35 -9.20 0.89 9.90
N ALA A 36 -10.17 1.06 9.01
CA ALA A 36 -10.16 2.12 8.01
C ALA A 36 -10.93 3.35 8.51
N GLU A 37 -10.36 4.50 8.27
CA GLU A 37 -10.91 5.81 8.53
C GLU A 37 -11.46 6.38 7.23
N LEU A 38 -12.78 6.50 7.14
CA LEU A 38 -13.46 7.06 5.99
C LEU A 38 -13.83 8.52 6.26
N TRP A 39 -13.66 9.35 5.23
CA TRP A 39 -14.05 10.74 5.23
C TRP A 39 -15.13 10.98 4.20
N LYS A 40 -16.30 11.45 4.67
CA LYS A 40 -17.44 11.83 3.83
C LYS A 40 -17.60 13.33 3.88
N LEU A 41 -17.46 13.98 2.73
CA LEU A 41 -17.65 15.42 2.56
C LEU A 41 -18.95 15.66 1.81
N THR A 42 -19.85 16.48 2.37
CA THR A 42 -21.06 16.89 1.68
C THR A 42 -20.92 18.37 1.31
N ALA A 43 -21.23 18.72 0.08
CA ALA A 43 -21.27 20.10 -0.36
C ALA A 43 -22.62 20.78 -0.07
N ASP A 44 -22.67 22.09 -0.22
CA ASP A 44 -23.90 22.89 -0.20
C ASP A 44 -24.75 22.76 -1.49
N ALA A 45 -24.32 21.89 -2.41
CA ALA A 45 -25.05 21.51 -3.62
C ALA A 45 -25.72 20.14 -3.43
N PRO A 46 -26.95 19.94 -3.94
CA PRO A 46 -27.66 18.67 -3.81
C PRO A 46 -26.85 17.48 -4.35
N ASP A 47 -26.84 16.38 -3.60
CA ASP A 47 -26.26 15.09 -3.96
C ASP A 47 -24.75 15.10 -4.26
N LEU A 48 -24.06 16.18 -3.94
CA LEU A 48 -22.61 16.27 -4.17
C LEU A 48 -21.85 15.83 -2.92
N VAL A 49 -21.34 14.59 -2.96
CA VAL A 49 -20.63 13.93 -1.87
C VAL A 49 -19.28 13.41 -2.34
N GLY A 50 -18.22 13.73 -1.58
CA GLY A 50 -16.87 13.20 -1.78
C GLY A 50 -16.49 12.18 -0.70
N TRP A 51 -15.79 11.13 -1.11
CA TRP A 51 -15.32 10.08 -0.22
C TRP A 51 -13.81 9.94 -0.27
N GLY A 52 -13.23 9.60 0.86
CA GLY A 52 -11.82 9.26 0.95
C GLY A 52 -11.55 8.29 2.08
N GLU A 53 -10.40 7.65 2.03
CA GLU A 53 -10.01 6.58 2.93
C GLU A 53 -8.57 6.72 3.37
N SER A 54 -8.29 6.34 4.61
CA SER A 54 -6.96 6.05 5.12
C SER A 54 -7.02 4.96 6.18
N LEU A 55 -5.92 4.26 6.42
CA LEU A 55 -5.83 3.35 7.56
C LEU A 55 -5.39 4.14 8.80
N LEU A 56 -6.19 4.04 9.89
CA LEU A 56 -5.98 4.82 11.11
C LEU A 56 -4.56 4.74 11.69
N TYR A 57 -3.89 3.59 11.55
CA TYR A 57 -2.61 3.34 12.22
C TYR A 57 -1.44 3.05 11.28
N TYR A 58 -1.58 3.28 9.98
CA TYR A 58 -0.55 2.89 9.03
C TYR A 58 -0.03 4.03 8.15
N ASN A 59 -0.88 4.72 7.42
CA ASN A 59 -0.44 5.37 6.19
C ASN A 59 -0.10 6.83 6.26
N ALA A 60 -0.42 7.55 7.27
CA ALA A 60 -0.16 8.97 7.25
C ALA A 60 -0.26 9.56 8.64
N ALA A 61 0.23 10.77 8.76
CA ALA A 61 -0.13 11.61 9.88
C ALA A 61 -1.66 11.59 10.03
N PRO A 62 -2.18 11.38 11.24
CA PRO A 62 -3.62 11.37 11.46
C PRO A 62 -4.22 12.72 11.03
N VAL A 63 -5.42 12.68 10.48
CA VAL A 63 -6.17 13.89 10.18
C VAL A 63 -6.42 14.64 11.50
N THR A 64 -5.99 15.89 11.56
CA THR A 64 -6.11 16.70 12.76
C THR A 64 -7.44 17.46 12.79
N GLU A 65 -7.91 17.87 13.97
CA GLU A 65 -9.08 18.75 14.10
C GLU A 65 -8.87 20.08 13.33
N ALA A 66 -7.65 20.58 13.30
CA ALA A 66 -7.30 21.77 12.53
C ALA A 66 -7.47 21.56 11.01
N ALA A 67 -7.12 20.36 10.50
CA ALA A 67 -7.36 20.03 9.09
C ALA A 67 -8.87 19.94 8.79
N VAL A 68 -9.66 19.32 9.66
CA VAL A 68 -11.13 19.27 9.53
C VAL A 68 -11.74 20.67 9.55
N ALA A 69 -11.31 21.53 10.49
CA ALA A 69 -11.79 22.91 10.56
C ALA A 69 -11.48 23.74 9.31
N ARG A 70 -10.33 23.49 8.66
CA ARG A 70 -9.96 24.16 7.40
C ARG A 70 -10.81 23.72 6.23
N VAL A 71 -11.25 22.48 6.22
CA VAL A 71 -12.08 21.90 5.15
C VAL A 71 -13.53 22.35 5.28
N GLN A 72 -14.04 22.51 6.51
CA GLN A 72 -15.40 22.94 6.76
C GLN A 72 -15.66 24.36 6.21
N GLY A 73 -16.62 24.51 5.32
CA GLY A 73 -16.98 25.77 4.66
C GLY A 73 -16.05 26.18 3.51
N ALA A 74 -14.98 25.44 3.25
CA ALA A 74 -14.03 25.74 2.20
C ALA A 74 -14.57 25.35 0.80
N ASN A 75 -14.00 25.95 -0.22
CA ASN A 75 -14.15 25.50 -1.60
C ASN A 75 -13.16 24.35 -1.84
N PRO A 76 -13.60 23.14 -2.26
CA PRO A 76 -12.71 21.99 -2.42
C PRO A 76 -11.57 22.24 -3.42
N PHE A 77 -11.76 23.10 -4.42
CA PHE A 77 -10.70 23.43 -5.39
C PHE A 77 -9.54 24.23 -4.78
N GLU A 78 -9.76 24.97 -3.69
CA GLU A 78 -8.71 25.71 -3.00
C GLU A 78 -7.83 24.84 -2.10
N LEU A 79 -8.25 23.57 -1.88
CA LEU A 79 -7.59 22.60 -1.01
C LEU A 79 -6.81 21.53 -1.77
N LEU A 80 -6.88 21.55 -3.12
CA LEU A 80 -6.15 20.58 -3.95
C LEU A 80 -4.64 20.73 -3.74
N GLY A 81 -3.94 19.60 -3.60
CA GLY A 81 -2.49 19.58 -3.39
C GLY A 81 -2.05 19.87 -1.94
N ASP A 82 -2.96 20.04 -1.00
CA ASP A 82 -2.61 20.22 0.41
C ASP A 82 -2.50 18.88 1.16
N ASP A 83 -1.31 18.29 1.16
CA ASP A 83 -1.04 17.03 1.85
C ASP A 83 -1.13 17.14 3.39
N THR A 84 -1.16 18.36 3.95
CA THR A 84 -1.31 18.55 5.40
C THR A 84 -2.72 18.24 5.90
N LEU A 85 -3.67 18.00 5.00
CA LEU A 85 -5.01 17.51 5.33
C LEU A 85 -5.00 16.05 5.82
N GLY A 86 -3.96 15.29 5.49
CA GLY A 86 -3.93 13.85 5.65
C GLY A 86 -4.59 13.12 4.47
N VAL A 87 -4.11 11.92 4.17
CA VAL A 87 -4.42 11.21 2.90
C VAL A 87 -5.91 11.00 2.68
N GLY A 88 -6.65 10.52 3.70
CA GLY A 88 -8.07 10.22 3.55
C GLY A 88 -8.92 11.47 3.33
N LEU A 89 -8.69 12.52 4.11
CA LEU A 89 -9.43 13.78 3.97
C LEU A 89 -9.10 14.47 2.64
N GLN A 90 -7.83 14.47 2.25
CA GLN A 90 -7.40 15.00 0.95
C GLN A 90 -8.04 14.22 -0.21
N MET A 91 -8.10 12.89 -0.12
CA MET A 91 -8.77 12.04 -1.13
C MET A 91 -10.23 12.44 -1.29
N ALA A 92 -10.95 12.64 -0.18
CA ALA A 92 -12.35 13.08 -0.20
C ALA A 92 -12.51 14.47 -0.84
N VAL A 93 -11.56 15.40 -0.61
CA VAL A 93 -11.52 16.70 -1.27
C VAL A 93 -11.35 16.57 -2.78
N TYR A 94 -10.45 15.70 -3.24
CA TYR A 94 -10.28 15.44 -4.68
C TYR A 94 -11.51 14.80 -5.30
N ASP A 95 -12.13 13.84 -4.63
CA ASP A 95 -13.35 13.19 -5.10
C ASP A 95 -14.48 14.20 -5.25
N LEU A 96 -14.71 15.05 -4.23
CA LEU A 96 -15.72 16.09 -4.24
C LEU A 96 -15.47 17.13 -5.34
N ALA A 97 -14.24 17.63 -5.44
CA ALA A 97 -13.89 18.62 -6.46
C ALA A 97 -14.07 18.07 -7.89
N ALA A 98 -13.65 16.84 -8.13
CA ALA A 98 -13.78 16.21 -9.42
C ALA A 98 -15.26 15.94 -9.80
N LYS A 99 -16.09 15.52 -8.83
CA LYS A 99 -17.54 15.40 -9.01
C LYS A 99 -18.18 16.74 -9.34
N ALA A 100 -17.80 17.80 -8.63
CA ALA A 100 -18.27 19.15 -8.88
C ALA A 100 -17.89 19.68 -10.28
N ALA A 101 -16.73 19.27 -10.78
CA ALA A 101 -16.28 19.59 -12.14
C ALA A 101 -16.86 18.65 -13.22
N GLY A 102 -17.52 17.55 -12.85
CA GLY A 102 -18.05 16.55 -13.76
C GLY A 102 -16.96 15.73 -14.47
N VAL A 103 -15.79 15.58 -13.86
CA VAL A 103 -14.61 14.89 -14.44
C VAL A 103 -14.04 13.83 -13.49
N PRO A 104 -13.34 12.80 -13.99
CA PRO A 104 -12.60 11.89 -13.12
C PRO A 104 -11.41 12.58 -12.43
N VAL A 105 -11.03 12.08 -11.25
CA VAL A 105 -9.99 12.68 -10.38
C VAL A 105 -8.66 12.92 -11.11
N ASN A 106 -8.23 12.02 -11.98
CA ASN A 106 -6.96 12.18 -12.69
C ASN A 106 -6.89 13.45 -13.56
N ARG A 107 -8.02 14.03 -13.96
CA ARG A 107 -8.06 15.30 -14.70
C ARG A 107 -7.70 16.50 -13.85
N LEU A 108 -7.84 16.41 -12.52
CA LEU A 108 -7.45 17.46 -11.59
C LEU A 108 -5.93 17.48 -11.30
N PHE A 109 -5.19 16.46 -11.70
CA PHE A 109 -3.74 16.42 -11.49
C PHE A 109 -2.94 17.30 -12.46
N GLY A 110 -3.58 17.83 -13.51
CA GLY A 110 -2.91 18.68 -14.49
C GLY A 110 -1.89 17.97 -15.39
N LEU A 111 -1.95 16.64 -15.42
CA LEU A 111 -1.08 15.77 -16.22
C LEU A 111 -1.89 15.00 -17.27
N PRO A 112 -1.29 14.66 -18.44
CA PRO A 112 -1.96 13.83 -19.42
C PRO A 112 -2.12 12.39 -18.89
N GLN A 113 -3.25 11.76 -19.21
CA GLN A 113 -3.42 10.33 -18.98
C GLN A 113 -2.54 9.56 -19.96
N VAL A 114 -1.68 8.68 -19.42
CA VAL A 114 -0.71 7.89 -20.19
C VAL A 114 -1.11 6.41 -20.30
N ARG A 115 -2.07 5.96 -19.46
CA ARG A 115 -2.63 4.61 -19.52
C ARG A 115 -4.02 4.55 -18.91
N GLU A 116 -4.82 3.59 -19.38
CA GLU A 116 -6.15 3.26 -18.82
C GLU A 116 -6.07 2.14 -17.77
N TRP A 117 -5.11 1.25 -17.93
CA TRP A 117 -4.90 0.08 -17.09
C TRP A 117 -3.61 0.24 -16.29
N CYS A 118 -3.75 0.35 -14.96
CA CYS A 118 -2.63 0.56 -14.04
C CYS A 118 -2.16 -0.77 -13.46
N PRO A 119 -0.87 -1.11 -13.52
CA PRO A 119 -0.36 -2.34 -12.92
C PRO A 119 -0.73 -2.44 -11.44
N LEU A 120 -1.26 -3.58 -11.00
CA LEU A 120 -1.69 -3.84 -9.63
C LEU A 120 -1.19 -5.21 -9.18
N GLY A 121 -0.61 -5.28 -7.99
CA GLY A 121 -0.09 -6.49 -7.38
C GLY A 121 -0.98 -7.04 -6.27
N TRP A 122 -1.04 -8.37 -6.18
CA TRP A 122 -1.53 -9.06 -4.99
C TRP A 122 -0.55 -8.87 -3.85
N TRP A 123 -1.02 -8.79 -2.62
CA TRP A 123 -0.13 -8.61 -1.48
C TRP A 123 -0.47 -9.56 -0.35
N ASN A 124 0.57 -10.17 0.23
CA ASN A 124 0.45 -10.91 1.48
C ASN A 124 1.56 -10.54 2.46
N HIS A 125 1.27 -10.78 3.73
CA HIS A 125 2.27 -10.71 4.78
C HIS A 125 3.20 -11.94 4.75
N ASP A 126 4.05 -12.12 5.76
CA ASP A 126 4.90 -13.29 5.92
C ASP A 126 4.03 -14.51 6.27
N MET A 127 3.87 -15.39 5.32
CA MET A 127 3.05 -16.60 5.40
C MET A 127 3.89 -17.82 5.03
N PRO A 128 3.53 -19.02 5.53
CA PRO A 128 4.16 -20.27 5.10
C PRO A 128 4.06 -20.48 3.58
N PRO A 129 5.00 -21.23 2.97
CA PRO A 129 5.03 -21.42 1.52
C PRO A 129 3.72 -21.96 0.93
N GLU A 130 3.10 -22.92 1.57
CA GLU A 130 1.84 -23.54 1.15
C GLU A 130 0.66 -22.54 1.19
N VAL A 131 0.64 -21.64 2.16
CA VAL A 131 -0.40 -20.61 2.27
C VAL A 131 -0.21 -19.56 1.18
N LEU A 132 1.04 -19.14 0.90
CA LEU A 132 1.34 -18.24 -0.21
C LEU A 132 0.98 -18.86 -1.57
N ALA A 133 1.14 -20.16 -1.73
CA ALA A 133 0.73 -20.85 -2.96
C ALA A 133 -0.80 -20.79 -3.16
N GLU A 134 -1.60 -21.02 -2.11
CA GLU A 134 -3.06 -20.87 -2.20
C GLU A 134 -3.47 -19.41 -2.49
N GLU A 135 -2.84 -18.45 -1.85
CA GLU A 135 -3.04 -17.02 -2.16
C GLU A 135 -2.68 -16.69 -3.62
N ALA A 136 -1.62 -17.27 -4.16
CA ALA A 136 -1.22 -17.08 -5.54
C ALA A 136 -2.21 -17.68 -6.55
N LYS A 137 -2.83 -18.83 -6.24
CA LYS A 137 -3.93 -19.40 -7.05
C LYS A 137 -5.12 -18.44 -7.10
N GLU A 138 -5.51 -17.89 -5.95
CA GLU A 138 -6.59 -16.93 -5.85
C GLU A 138 -6.27 -15.65 -6.61
N ALA A 139 -5.04 -15.13 -6.48
CA ALA A 139 -4.58 -13.96 -7.23
C ALA A 139 -4.72 -14.17 -8.74
N VAL A 140 -4.31 -15.33 -9.25
CA VAL A 140 -4.44 -15.68 -10.68
C VAL A 140 -5.91 -15.75 -11.08
N ALA A 141 -6.77 -16.35 -10.25
CA ALA A 141 -8.21 -16.46 -10.52
C ALA A 141 -8.89 -15.08 -10.58
N GLN A 142 -8.44 -14.12 -9.77
CA GLN A 142 -8.92 -12.74 -9.78
C GLN A 142 -8.23 -11.85 -10.82
N GLY A 143 -7.41 -12.40 -11.71
CA GLY A 143 -6.80 -11.67 -12.82
C GLY A 143 -5.47 -10.98 -12.52
N TYR A 144 -4.89 -11.15 -11.34
CA TYR A 144 -3.58 -10.62 -11.00
C TYR A 144 -2.46 -11.39 -11.70
N ARG A 145 -1.33 -10.72 -11.92
CA ARG A 145 -0.13 -11.25 -12.57
C ARG A 145 1.15 -10.96 -11.80
N ALA A 146 1.01 -10.36 -10.63
CA ALA A 146 2.12 -10.06 -9.73
C ALA A 146 1.69 -10.27 -8.29
N HIS A 147 2.61 -10.74 -7.47
CA HIS A 147 2.41 -11.03 -6.05
C HIS A 147 3.59 -10.49 -5.26
N LYS A 148 3.34 -9.50 -4.44
CA LYS A 148 4.29 -9.02 -3.45
C LYS A 148 4.02 -9.69 -2.12
N PHE A 149 5.02 -10.35 -1.53
CA PHE A 149 4.93 -10.89 -0.19
C PHE A 149 6.15 -10.54 0.66
N LYS A 150 5.97 -10.64 1.96
CA LYS A 150 7.05 -10.46 2.91
C LYS A 150 7.80 -11.77 3.10
N SER A 151 9.11 -11.74 2.99
CA SER A 151 9.94 -12.86 3.43
C SER A 151 10.75 -12.50 4.66
N ARG A 152 11.05 -13.49 5.48
CA ARG A 152 11.68 -13.32 6.78
C ARG A 152 12.77 -14.37 7.01
N PRO A 153 13.80 -14.07 7.82
CA PRO A 153 14.86 -15.04 8.11
C PRO A 153 14.40 -16.36 8.74
N TRP A 154 13.20 -16.41 9.28
CA TRP A 154 12.59 -17.62 9.85
C TRP A 154 11.66 -18.39 8.90
N LEU A 155 11.53 -17.92 7.65
CA LEU A 155 10.80 -18.58 6.58
C LEU A 155 11.79 -19.03 5.51
N ASP A 156 11.52 -20.17 4.90
CA ASP A 156 12.26 -20.61 3.72
C ASP A 156 11.77 -19.86 2.48
N VAL A 157 12.47 -18.78 2.11
CA VAL A 157 12.11 -17.95 0.95
C VAL A 157 12.22 -18.73 -0.37
N TYR A 158 13.12 -19.69 -0.44
CA TYR A 158 13.29 -20.48 -1.67
C TYR A 158 12.07 -21.38 -1.87
N GLU A 159 11.58 -21.98 -0.79
CA GLU A 159 10.34 -22.77 -0.82
C GLU A 159 9.11 -21.88 -1.07
N GLN A 160 9.04 -20.69 -0.47
CA GLN A 160 7.98 -19.71 -0.78
C GLN A 160 7.92 -19.42 -2.29
N VAL A 161 9.07 -19.10 -2.91
CA VAL A 161 9.16 -18.82 -4.34
C VAL A 161 8.86 -20.05 -5.19
N ALA A 162 9.36 -21.23 -4.80
CA ALA A 162 9.13 -22.48 -5.52
C ALA A 162 7.65 -22.84 -5.57
N GLN A 163 6.96 -22.82 -4.42
CA GLN A 163 5.55 -23.19 -4.34
C GLN A 163 4.64 -22.17 -5.04
N VAL A 164 4.88 -20.87 -4.89
CA VAL A 164 4.14 -19.84 -5.65
C VAL A 164 4.40 -20.02 -7.15
N SER A 165 5.63 -20.29 -7.55
CA SER A 165 5.98 -20.50 -8.96
C SER A 165 5.30 -21.71 -9.58
N ALA A 166 5.16 -22.79 -8.82
CA ALA A 166 4.56 -24.04 -9.30
C ALA A 166 3.06 -23.91 -9.64
N VAL A 167 2.35 -22.98 -8.99
CA VAL A 167 0.90 -22.81 -9.14
C VAL A 167 0.48 -21.61 -9.99
N THR A 168 1.44 -20.84 -10.47
CA THR A 168 1.17 -19.62 -11.25
C THR A 168 1.60 -19.79 -12.70
N PRO A 169 0.98 -19.07 -13.66
CA PRO A 169 1.33 -19.19 -15.08
C PRO A 169 2.71 -18.56 -15.38
N ASP A 170 3.24 -18.88 -16.56
CA ASP A 170 4.42 -18.20 -17.08
C ASP A 170 4.20 -16.68 -17.15
N GLY A 171 5.28 -15.91 -16.85
CA GLY A 171 5.23 -14.46 -16.80
C GLY A 171 4.61 -13.89 -15.52
N TYR A 172 4.16 -14.72 -14.57
CA TYR A 172 3.80 -14.25 -13.24
C TYR A 172 5.02 -13.69 -12.51
N LYS A 173 4.85 -12.59 -11.78
CA LYS A 173 5.95 -11.87 -11.13
C LYS A 173 5.85 -11.98 -9.62
N ILE A 174 6.98 -12.18 -8.97
CA ILE A 174 7.12 -12.28 -7.52
C ILE A 174 8.01 -11.14 -7.05
N ASP A 175 7.47 -10.27 -6.22
CA ASP A 175 8.18 -9.19 -5.56
C ASP A 175 8.37 -9.54 -4.08
N ILE A 176 9.62 -9.54 -3.60
CA ILE A 176 9.96 -9.97 -2.24
C ILE A 176 10.39 -8.76 -1.42
N ASP A 177 9.64 -8.49 -0.35
CA ASP A 177 9.92 -7.38 0.57
C ASP A 177 10.51 -7.93 1.88
N TRP A 178 11.74 -7.56 2.14
CA TRP A 178 12.52 -8.01 3.30
C TRP A 178 12.35 -7.13 4.53
N ASN A 179 11.88 -5.88 4.38
CA ASN A 179 11.83 -4.89 5.45
C ASN A 179 13.15 -4.83 6.25
N ASP A 180 14.28 -4.71 5.53
CA ASP A 180 15.64 -4.57 6.07
C ASP A 180 16.22 -5.82 6.78
N MET A 181 15.49 -6.94 6.81
CA MET A 181 15.79 -8.07 7.70
C MET A 181 16.93 -8.99 7.25
N LEU A 182 17.53 -8.77 6.08
CA LEU A 182 18.80 -9.43 5.73
C LEU A 182 20.03 -8.72 6.33
N LEU A 183 19.80 -7.61 7.05
CA LEU A 183 20.71 -6.90 7.97
C LEU A 183 21.85 -6.16 7.27
N ASN A 184 22.57 -6.77 6.34
CA ASN A 184 23.71 -6.18 5.63
C ASN A 184 23.93 -6.88 4.29
N ALA A 185 24.77 -6.27 3.45
CA ALA A 185 25.04 -6.77 2.11
C ALA A 185 25.73 -8.16 2.09
N ALA A 186 26.53 -8.49 3.10
CA ALA A 186 27.20 -9.78 3.16
C ALA A 186 26.22 -10.94 3.39
N ASN A 187 25.19 -10.72 4.22
CA ASN A 187 24.12 -11.68 4.44
C ASN A 187 23.14 -11.72 3.26
N ALA A 188 22.82 -10.57 2.68
CA ALA A 188 21.84 -10.47 1.62
C ALA A 188 22.33 -11.03 0.28
N ALA A 189 23.58 -10.77 -0.09
CA ALA A 189 24.09 -11.13 -1.41
C ALA A 189 23.91 -12.61 -1.78
N PRO A 190 24.29 -13.60 -0.95
CA PRO A 190 24.10 -15.01 -1.32
C PRO A 190 22.64 -15.40 -1.48
N VAL A 191 21.75 -14.84 -0.65
CA VAL A 191 20.30 -15.12 -0.71
C VAL A 191 19.71 -14.57 -2.01
N LEU A 192 20.01 -13.30 -2.33
CA LEU A 192 19.47 -12.67 -3.52
C LEU A 192 20.04 -13.26 -4.81
N GLN A 193 21.34 -13.65 -4.83
CA GLN A 193 21.96 -14.31 -5.97
C GLN A 193 21.36 -15.68 -6.27
N GLU A 194 20.94 -16.45 -5.26
CA GLU A 194 20.23 -17.70 -5.46
C GLU A 194 18.81 -17.43 -6.01
N LEU A 195 18.12 -16.43 -5.48
CA LEU A 195 16.81 -16.01 -5.97
C LEU A 195 16.85 -15.43 -7.39
N ASP A 196 17.95 -14.83 -7.81
CA ASP A 196 18.15 -14.34 -9.18
C ASP A 196 17.94 -15.42 -10.24
N ARG A 197 18.21 -16.69 -9.90
CA ARG A 197 18.03 -17.84 -10.79
C ARG A 197 16.54 -18.19 -10.99
N GLN A 198 15.65 -17.65 -10.18
CA GLN A 198 14.22 -17.91 -10.26
C GLN A 198 13.57 -16.98 -11.29
N PRO A 199 13.03 -17.50 -12.40
CA PRO A 199 12.56 -16.66 -13.51
C PRO A 199 11.36 -15.76 -13.14
N LYS A 200 10.55 -16.17 -12.14
CA LYS A 200 9.39 -15.38 -11.71
C LYS A 200 9.72 -14.33 -10.68
N VAL A 201 10.86 -14.39 -9.99
CA VAL A 201 11.31 -13.30 -9.11
C VAL A 201 11.62 -12.08 -9.97
N ALA A 202 10.97 -10.96 -9.65
CA ALA A 202 11.00 -9.76 -10.46
C ALA A 202 11.61 -8.55 -9.73
N LEU A 203 11.51 -8.50 -8.40
CA LEU A 203 11.91 -7.33 -7.62
C LEU A 203 12.28 -7.71 -6.19
N TYR A 204 13.31 -7.04 -5.65
CA TYR A 204 13.65 -7.05 -4.24
C TYR A 204 13.35 -5.69 -3.62
N GLU A 205 12.53 -5.65 -2.55
CA GLU A 205 12.30 -4.43 -1.80
C GLU A 205 12.97 -4.49 -0.44
N GLY A 206 13.74 -3.44 -0.11
CA GLY A 206 14.33 -3.24 1.21
C GLY A 206 15.07 -4.45 1.77
N PRO A 207 16.02 -5.09 1.06
CA PRO A 207 16.71 -6.27 1.57
C PRO A 207 17.55 -5.97 2.83
N ILE A 208 18.14 -4.80 2.92
CA ILE A 208 18.98 -4.35 4.03
C ILE A 208 18.54 -2.95 4.49
N PRO A 209 19.01 -2.44 5.66
CA PRO A 209 18.67 -1.10 6.12
C PRO A 209 18.88 -0.04 5.03
N GLN A 210 17.84 0.73 4.70
CA GLN A 210 17.84 1.64 3.55
C GLN A 210 18.87 2.77 3.67
N ARG A 211 19.41 3.02 4.86
CA ARG A 211 20.50 3.99 5.08
C ARG A 211 21.89 3.44 4.75
N ASP A 212 22.02 2.13 4.53
CA ASP A 212 23.29 1.50 4.14
C ASP A 212 23.57 1.67 2.65
N VAL A 213 23.94 2.90 2.27
CA VAL A 213 24.23 3.32 0.90
C VAL A 213 25.28 2.42 0.23
N GLU A 214 26.38 2.12 0.94
CA GLU A 214 27.45 1.28 0.41
C GLU A 214 27.03 -0.17 0.24
N GLY A 215 26.24 -0.68 1.19
CA GLY A 215 25.66 -2.02 1.11
C GLY A 215 24.75 -2.16 -0.10
N TYR A 216 23.88 -1.19 -0.37
CA TYR A 216 23.03 -1.19 -1.58
C TYR A 216 23.85 -1.10 -2.87
N ALA A 217 24.81 -0.19 -2.95
CA ALA A 217 25.70 -0.09 -4.10
C ALA A 217 26.49 -1.40 -4.34
N HIS A 218 26.85 -2.10 -3.26
CA HIS A 218 27.46 -3.43 -3.36
C HIS A 218 26.47 -4.47 -3.88
N LEU A 219 25.25 -4.54 -3.34
CA LEU A 219 24.23 -5.50 -3.77
C LEU A 219 23.88 -5.33 -5.24
N ARG A 220 23.66 -4.09 -5.73
CA ARG A 220 23.34 -3.82 -7.13
C ARG A 220 24.39 -4.34 -8.11
N ARG A 221 25.65 -4.43 -7.70
CA ARG A 221 26.72 -5.05 -8.52
C ARG A 221 26.72 -6.58 -8.46
N LYS A 222 25.97 -7.18 -7.54
CA LYS A 222 25.97 -8.62 -7.29
C LYS A 222 24.73 -9.34 -7.76
N VAL A 223 23.62 -8.62 -7.85
CA VAL A 223 22.30 -9.18 -8.21
C VAL A 223 21.84 -8.66 -9.57
N SER A 224 21.04 -9.46 -10.25
CA SER A 224 20.53 -9.13 -11.60
C SER A 224 19.11 -8.59 -11.58
N LYS A 225 18.34 -8.89 -10.53
CA LYS A 225 16.97 -8.37 -10.39
C LYS A 225 16.98 -6.96 -9.81
N PRO A 226 16.01 -6.13 -10.18
CA PRO A 226 15.89 -4.77 -9.66
C PRO A 226 15.74 -4.73 -8.13
N ILE A 227 16.34 -3.68 -7.53
CA ILE A 227 16.16 -3.36 -6.11
C ILE A 227 15.32 -2.09 -6.00
N ALA A 228 14.23 -2.14 -5.19
CA ALA A 228 13.42 -1.01 -4.80
C ALA A 228 13.69 -0.59 -3.36
N ILE A 229 13.65 0.72 -3.12
CA ILE A 229 13.69 1.33 -1.79
C ILE A 229 12.59 2.38 -1.65
N HIS A 230 12.18 2.71 -0.43
CA HIS A 230 11.27 3.82 -0.22
C HIS A 230 11.94 5.14 -0.61
N LEU A 231 11.27 5.95 -1.41
CA LEU A 231 11.79 7.24 -1.84
C LEU A 231 11.96 8.16 -0.62
N GLY A 232 13.16 8.73 -0.47
CA GLY A 232 13.50 9.63 0.63
C GLY A 232 14.45 9.05 1.68
N LEU A 233 14.70 7.74 1.65
CA LEU A 233 15.69 7.05 2.49
C LEU A 233 16.55 6.09 1.65
N PRO A 234 17.83 6.42 1.37
CA PRO A 234 18.50 7.70 1.65
C PRO A 234 17.86 8.87 0.91
N PRO A 235 18.27 10.12 1.16
CA PRO A 235 17.80 11.27 0.39
C PRO A 235 17.91 11.03 -1.13
N PHE A 236 16.92 11.49 -1.89
CA PHE A 236 16.82 11.21 -3.33
C PHE A 236 18.13 11.51 -4.10
N PRO A 237 18.81 12.69 -3.92
CA PRO A 237 20.09 12.95 -4.61
C PRO A 237 21.13 11.86 -4.31
N THR A 238 21.26 11.45 -3.06
CA THR A 238 22.17 10.38 -2.64
C THR A 238 21.81 9.05 -3.31
N ALA A 239 20.52 8.72 -3.37
CA ALA A 239 20.07 7.48 -4.01
C ALA A 239 20.44 7.42 -5.49
N ILE A 240 20.38 8.55 -6.19
CA ILE A 240 20.73 8.65 -7.60
C ILE A 240 22.26 8.66 -7.80
N GLU A 241 22.98 9.55 -7.10
CA GLU A 241 24.44 9.71 -7.24
C GLU A 241 25.22 8.45 -6.87
N ARG A 242 24.75 7.74 -5.86
CA ARG A 242 25.40 6.51 -5.38
C ARG A 242 24.80 5.25 -5.99
N GLU A 243 23.86 5.40 -6.92
CA GLU A 243 23.21 4.29 -7.63
C GLU A 243 22.70 3.16 -6.71
N VAL A 244 22.02 3.51 -5.60
CA VAL A 244 21.67 2.54 -4.57
C VAL A 244 20.47 1.66 -4.95
N CYS A 245 19.66 2.06 -5.94
CA CYS A 245 18.45 1.30 -6.33
C CYS A 245 18.15 1.44 -7.82
N ASP A 246 17.30 0.55 -8.31
CA ASP A 246 16.79 0.57 -9.68
C ASP A 246 15.50 1.36 -9.80
N GLY A 247 14.81 1.53 -8.67
CA GLY A 247 13.61 2.33 -8.59
C GLY A 247 13.06 2.43 -7.17
N PHE A 248 11.84 2.95 -7.04
CA PHE A 248 11.32 3.41 -5.77
C PHE A 248 9.96 2.84 -5.39
N VAL A 249 9.71 2.82 -4.09
CA VAL A 249 8.37 2.75 -3.50
C VAL A 249 7.91 4.18 -3.26
N VAL A 250 6.79 4.56 -3.86
CA VAL A 250 6.21 5.91 -3.78
C VAL A 250 4.92 5.86 -2.98
N ALA A 251 4.83 6.70 -1.95
CA ALA A 251 3.69 6.78 -1.05
C ALA A 251 3.51 8.22 -0.53
N GLY A 252 2.35 8.52 0.02
CA GLY A 252 2.06 9.83 0.61
C GLY A 252 0.71 10.40 0.17
N GLY A 253 0.50 11.68 0.43
CA GLY A 253 -0.64 12.42 -0.11
C GLY A 253 -0.54 12.60 -1.64
N VAL A 254 -1.56 13.19 -2.23
CA VAL A 254 -1.65 13.32 -3.69
C VAL A 254 -0.50 14.16 -4.25
N ALA A 255 -0.23 15.33 -3.66
CA ALA A 255 0.82 16.23 -4.16
C ALA A 255 2.21 15.61 -4.00
N GLU A 256 2.48 14.98 -2.86
CA GLU A 256 3.73 14.28 -2.61
C GLU A 256 3.93 13.12 -3.60
N THR A 257 2.90 12.30 -3.81
CA THR A 257 2.94 11.17 -4.75
C THR A 257 3.21 11.65 -6.18
N LEU A 258 2.54 12.71 -6.63
CA LEU A 258 2.77 13.29 -7.96
C LEU A 258 4.20 13.83 -8.08
N ARG A 259 4.67 14.56 -7.07
CA ARG A 259 6.03 15.11 -7.02
C ARG A 259 7.09 14.01 -7.06
N GLN A 260 6.94 12.98 -6.24
CA GLN A 260 7.84 11.83 -6.19
C GLN A 260 7.86 11.06 -7.52
N GLY A 261 6.69 10.84 -8.11
CA GLY A 261 6.55 10.15 -9.39
C GLY A 261 7.18 10.91 -10.54
N MET A 262 6.99 12.22 -10.62
CA MET A 262 7.64 13.08 -11.63
C MET A 262 9.14 13.15 -11.43
N LEU A 263 9.61 13.25 -10.18
CA LEU A 263 11.04 13.24 -9.86
C LEU A 263 11.67 11.91 -10.27
N SER A 264 11.04 10.78 -9.98
CA SER A 264 11.52 9.45 -10.41
C SER A 264 11.59 9.36 -11.94
N ALA A 265 10.57 9.87 -12.64
CA ALA A 265 10.54 9.88 -14.10
C ALA A 265 11.66 10.72 -14.72
N THR A 266 12.01 11.86 -14.12
CA THR A 266 13.10 12.72 -14.57
C THR A 266 14.46 11.99 -14.60
N PHE A 267 14.63 11.01 -13.72
CA PHE A 267 15.84 10.19 -13.62
C PHE A 267 15.65 8.77 -14.17
N GLU A 268 14.65 8.55 -15.02
CA GLU A 268 14.33 7.25 -15.65
C GLU A 268 14.20 6.09 -14.65
N LYS A 269 13.75 6.39 -13.41
CA LYS A 269 13.54 5.39 -12.35
C LYS A 269 12.10 4.92 -12.34
N SER A 270 11.89 3.61 -12.52
CA SER A 270 10.60 2.98 -12.31
C SER A 270 10.21 3.00 -10.84
N PHE A 271 8.92 2.93 -10.57
CA PHE A 271 8.41 2.82 -9.20
C PHE A 271 7.06 2.11 -9.18
N PHE A 272 6.64 1.72 -7.99
CA PHE A 272 5.26 1.35 -7.71
C PHE A 272 4.65 2.26 -6.65
N LEU A 273 3.35 2.47 -6.77
CA LEU A 273 2.57 3.17 -5.76
C LEU A 273 2.24 2.23 -4.61
N GLN A 274 2.42 2.68 -3.39
CA GLN A 274 2.04 1.93 -2.19
C GLN A 274 1.13 2.77 -1.30
N GLN A 275 -0.17 2.52 -1.39
CA GLN A 275 -1.19 3.11 -0.54
C GLN A 275 -2.14 2.01 -0.10
N VAL A 276 -2.13 1.68 1.19
CA VAL A 276 -2.91 0.56 1.72
C VAL A 276 -4.32 0.99 2.09
N GLY A 277 -5.30 0.24 1.62
CA GLY A 277 -6.72 0.48 1.88
C GLY A 277 -7.61 -0.47 1.07
N THR A 278 -8.88 -0.14 1.02
CA THR A 278 -9.91 -0.91 0.31
C THR A 278 -10.05 -0.47 -1.16
N GLY A 279 -11.22 -0.69 -1.76
CA GLY A 279 -11.52 -0.27 -3.13
C GLY A 279 -11.46 1.24 -3.33
N ILE A 280 -11.80 2.03 -2.31
CA ILE A 280 -11.75 3.50 -2.37
C ILE A 280 -10.30 3.98 -2.60
N THR A 281 -9.37 3.50 -1.78
CA THR A 281 -7.93 3.78 -1.95
C THR A 281 -7.41 3.23 -3.28
N THR A 282 -7.85 2.04 -3.69
CA THR A 282 -7.40 1.43 -4.95
C THR A 282 -7.87 2.25 -6.17
N ALA A 283 -9.06 2.85 -6.13
CA ALA A 283 -9.52 3.76 -7.17
C ALA A 283 -8.61 5.00 -7.29
N MET A 284 -8.23 5.62 -6.15
CA MET A 284 -7.28 6.74 -6.15
C MET A 284 -5.91 6.33 -6.72
N VAL A 285 -5.40 5.17 -6.34
CA VAL A 285 -4.13 4.63 -6.86
C VAL A 285 -4.20 4.41 -8.37
N ALA A 286 -5.33 3.94 -8.90
CA ALA A 286 -5.55 3.82 -10.34
C ALA A 286 -5.51 5.19 -11.03
N HIS A 287 -6.12 6.23 -10.47
CA HIS A 287 -6.05 7.60 -11.01
C HIS A 287 -4.61 8.14 -11.01
N LEU A 288 -3.87 7.98 -9.91
CA LEU A 288 -2.46 8.39 -9.83
C LEU A 288 -1.60 7.63 -10.84
N GLY A 289 -1.74 6.30 -10.90
CA GLY A 289 -1.01 5.44 -11.83
C GLY A 289 -1.31 5.77 -13.30
N SER A 290 -2.52 6.28 -13.60
CA SER A 290 -2.93 6.59 -14.97
C SER A 290 -2.19 7.77 -15.58
N VAL A 291 -1.63 8.68 -14.78
CA VAL A 291 -0.91 9.88 -15.22
C VAL A 291 0.59 9.81 -15.00
N LEU A 292 1.08 8.93 -14.12
CA LEU A 292 2.49 8.81 -13.77
C LEU A 292 3.21 7.83 -14.71
N THR A 293 4.01 8.34 -15.62
CA THR A 293 4.65 7.58 -16.71
C THR A 293 5.51 6.41 -16.24
N HIS A 294 6.22 6.58 -15.11
CA HIS A 294 7.15 5.59 -14.56
C HIS A 294 6.57 4.74 -13.43
N ALA A 295 5.27 4.84 -13.15
CA ALA A 295 4.52 3.87 -12.33
C ALA A 295 4.36 2.56 -13.13
N ARG A 296 5.49 1.88 -13.38
CA ARG A 296 5.59 0.70 -14.26
C ARG A 296 5.56 -0.61 -13.49
N TRP A 297 5.86 -0.58 -12.19
CA TRP A 297 5.78 -1.73 -11.31
C TRP A 297 4.38 -1.83 -10.70
N PRO A 298 3.92 -3.05 -10.37
CA PRO A 298 2.58 -3.25 -9.84
C PRO A 298 2.34 -2.50 -8.53
N ALA A 299 1.34 -1.63 -8.50
CA ALA A 299 0.95 -0.90 -7.30
C ALA A 299 0.46 -1.84 -6.20
N ILE A 300 0.66 -1.46 -4.96
CA ILE A 300 0.27 -2.26 -3.78
C ILE A 300 -0.75 -1.49 -2.95
N THR A 301 -1.97 -2.00 -2.91
CA THR A 301 -3.07 -1.45 -2.11
C THR A 301 -3.53 -2.38 -1.00
N CYS A 302 -3.14 -3.64 -1.04
CA CYS A 302 -3.54 -4.68 -0.08
C CYS A 302 -5.06 -4.94 -0.04
N MET A 303 -5.84 -4.42 -1.00
CA MET A 303 -7.29 -4.59 -1.08
C MET A 303 -7.71 -6.07 -1.01
N ASN A 304 -6.91 -6.95 -1.58
CA ASN A 304 -7.13 -8.40 -1.59
C ASN A 304 -7.20 -9.06 -0.20
N ASN A 305 -6.80 -8.36 0.84
CA ASN A 305 -6.82 -8.90 2.22
C ASN A 305 -8.17 -8.76 2.92
N TYR A 306 -9.05 -7.91 2.40
CA TYR A 306 -10.33 -7.57 3.07
C TYR A 306 -11.49 -8.36 2.51
N THR A 307 -12.49 -8.61 3.37
CA THR A 307 -13.74 -9.29 2.98
C THR A 307 -14.68 -8.37 2.19
N ASP A 308 -14.43 -7.07 2.21
CA ASP A 308 -15.27 -6.06 1.60
C ASP A 308 -14.38 -4.94 1.05
N ASP A 309 -14.66 -4.46 -0.14
CA ASP A 309 -13.94 -3.35 -0.78
C ASP A 309 -14.64 -2.00 -0.61
N LEU A 310 -15.78 -1.97 0.10
CA LEU A 310 -16.64 -0.82 0.40
C LEU A 310 -17.22 -0.14 -0.87
N LEU A 311 -17.30 -0.85 -1.97
CA LEU A 311 -17.85 -0.37 -3.23
C LEU A 311 -19.13 -1.15 -3.63
N THR A 312 -20.09 -0.46 -4.25
CA THR A 312 -21.29 -1.14 -4.78
C THR A 312 -20.96 -2.06 -5.95
N GLU A 313 -19.94 -1.72 -6.74
CA GLU A 313 -19.44 -2.50 -7.84
C GLU A 313 -17.92 -2.64 -7.73
N PRO A 314 -17.36 -3.85 -7.79
CA PRO A 314 -15.93 -4.05 -7.63
C PRO A 314 -15.14 -3.43 -8.80
N LEU A 315 -13.92 -3.00 -8.51
CA LEU A 315 -12.99 -2.51 -9.53
C LEU A 315 -12.65 -3.63 -10.54
N THR A 316 -12.61 -3.27 -11.82
CA THR A 316 -12.24 -4.22 -12.86
C THR A 316 -10.73 -4.48 -12.87
N ILE A 317 -10.34 -5.73 -12.57
CA ILE A 317 -8.95 -6.18 -12.62
C ILE A 317 -8.79 -7.18 -13.75
N ARG A 318 -7.83 -6.95 -14.65
CA ARG A 318 -7.56 -7.82 -15.78
C ARG A 318 -6.07 -7.80 -16.13
N HIS A 319 -5.51 -8.96 -16.39
CA HIS A 319 -4.10 -9.12 -16.81
C HIS A 319 -3.09 -8.42 -15.90
N GLY A 320 -3.33 -8.43 -14.58
CA GLY A 320 -2.46 -7.80 -13.59
C GLY A 320 -2.58 -6.28 -13.51
N SER A 321 -3.67 -5.73 -13.98
CA SER A 321 -3.91 -4.28 -13.96
C SER A 321 -5.35 -3.95 -13.56
N VAL A 322 -5.53 -2.85 -12.87
CA VAL A 322 -6.84 -2.26 -12.56
C VAL A 322 -7.18 -1.20 -13.59
N LYS A 323 -8.43 -1.20 -14.06
CA LYS A 323 -8.93 -0.15 -14.95
C LYS A 323 -9.12 1.13 -14.16
N THR A 324 -8.59 2.25 -14.66
CA THR A 324 -8.87 3.57 -14.08
C THR A 324 -10.35 3.89 -14.26
N PRO A 325 -11.09 4.21 -13.18
CA PRO A 325 -12.50 4.57 -13.31
C PRO A 325 -12.69 5.86 -14.14
N GLU A 326 -13.75 5.90 -14.94
CA GLU A 326 -13.99 6.99 -15.92
C GLU A 326 -15.06 7.99 -15.46
N GLY A 327 -15.85 7.64 -14.43
CA GLY A 327 -16.90 8.49 -13.89
C GLY A 327 -16.35 9.72 -13.14
N PRO A 328 -17.22 10.72 -12.87
CA PRO A 328 -16.83 11.88 -12.05
C PRO A 328 -16.33 11.49 -10.67
N GLY A 329 -15.36 12.22 -10.15
CA GLY A 329 -14.73 11.89 -8.87
C GLY A 329 -13.78 10.73 -8.99
N LEU A 330 -13.76 9.89 -7.96
CA LEU A 330 -13.06 8.59 -7.98
C LEU A 330 -13.66 7.63 -9.00
N GLY A 331 -14.84 7.95 -9.56
CA GLY A 331 -15.53 7.14 -10.55
C GLY A 331 -16.07 5.82 -10.01
N VAL A 332 -16.20 5.71 -8.70
CA VAL A 332 -16.77 4.59 -7.96
C VAL A 332 -17.90 5.06 -7.04
N THR A 333 -18.77 4.15 -6.66
CA THR A 333 -19.85 4.41 -5.69
C THR A 333 -19.55 3.64 -4.42
N VAL A 334 -19.45 4.35 -3.30
CA VAL A 334 -19.26 3.74 -1.98
C VAL A 334 -20.54 3.05 -1.55
N ASP A 335 -20.44 1.82 -1.06
CA ASP A 335 -21.53 1.06 -0.46
C ASP A 335 -21.78 1.56 0.97
N GLU A 336 -22.69 2.52 1.12
CA GLU A 336 -23.02 3.10 2.43
C GLU A 336 -23.66 2.07 3.38
N ASP A 337 -24.34 1.05 2.87
CA ASP A 337 -24.90 -0.04 3.69
C ASP A 337 -23.75 -0.92 4.24
N ALA A 338 -22.73 -1.20 3.43
CA ALA A 338 -21.53 -1.88 3.91
C ALA A 338 -20.78 -1.03 4.95
N VAL A 339 -20.65 0.26 4.73
CA VAL A 339 -20.03 1.20 5.69
C VAL A 339 -20.77 1.16 7.03
N GLU A 340 -22.09 1.22 7.05
CA GLU A 340 -22.87 1.15 8.29
C GLU A 340 -22.78 -0.23 8.96
N ARG A 341 -22.83 -1.31 8.19
CA ARG A 341 -22.68 -2.68 8.70
C ARG A 341 -21.33 -2.91 9.37
N LEU A 342 -20.27 -2.30 8.83
CA LEU A 342 -18.89 -2.46 9.28
C LEU A 342 -18.45 -1.32 10.23
N ARG A 343 -19.35 -0.44 10.63
CA ARG A 343 -19.02 0.68 11.52
C ARG A 343 -18.36 0.18 12.80
N ALA A 344 -17.16 0.68 13.06
CA ALA A 344 -16.39 0.32 14.24
C ALA A 344 -16.95 1.03 15.49
N THR A 345 -17.03 0.29 16.59
CA THR A 345 -17.42 0.84 17.88
C THR A 345 -16.18 1.27 18.65
N PRO A 346 -16.12 2.51 19.16
CA PRO A 346 -15.00 2.93 19.99
C PRO A 346 -15.00 2.19 21.32
N THR A 347 -13.83 2.00 21.88
CA THR A 347 -13.64 1.52 23.27
C THR A 347 -14.17 2.57 24.26
N PRO A 348 -14.42 2.21 25.55
CA PRO A 348 -14.94 3.15 26.54
C PRO A 348 -14.12 4.43 26.73
N ASP A 349 -12.83 4.41 26.42
CA ASP A 349 -11.92 5.56 26.41
C ASP A 349 -11.87 6.30 25.05
N GLY A 350 -12.80 6.00 24.13
CA GLY A 350 -12.94 6.69 22.86
C GLY A 350 -11.94 6.27 21.76
N ARG A 351 -11.09 5.28 22.01
CA ARG A 351 -10.14 4.75 21.02
C ARG A 351 -10.82 3.69 20.18
N PHE A 352 -10.26 3.49 18.97
CA PHE A 352 -10.59 2.34 18.14
C PHE A 352 -9.45 1.33 18.24
N ASP A 353 -9.77 0.09 18.53
CA ASP A 353 -8.78 -0.97 18.64
C ASP A 353 -9.35 -2.31 18.16
N VAL A 354 -8.48 -3.19 17.75
CA VAL A 354 -8.80 -4.57 17.38
C VAL A 354 -7.92 -5.51 18.20
N PRO A 355 -8.43 -6.69 18.57
CA PRO A 355 -7.64 -7.65 19.29
C PRO A 355 -6.36 -8.00 18.55
N MET A 356 -5.22 -7.81 19.20
CA MET A 356 -3.93 -8.26 18.67
C MET A 356 -3.66 -9.68 19.18
N ARG A 357 -3.31 -10.57 18.29
CA ARG A 357 -2.77 -11.86 18.69
C ARG A 357 -1.33 -11.66 19.16
N ARG A 358 -1.01 -12.19 20.34
CA ARG A 358 0.38 -12.28 20.78
C ARG A 358 1.05 -13.39 19.99
N HIS A 359 2.10 -13.04 19.27
CA HIS A 359 2.87 -14.02 18.51
C HIS A 359 4.09 -14.44 19.33
N ILE A 360 4.33 -15.74 19.43
CA ILE A 360 5.57 -16.32 19.96
C ILE A 360 6.30 -16.94 18.79
N ILE A 361 7.45 -16.37 18.42
CA ILE A 361 8.32 -16.98 17.44
C ILE A 361 9.11 -18.07 18.14
N THR A 362 8.98 -19.30 17.69
CA THR A 362 9.79 -20.42 18.16
C THR A 362 10.85 -20.72 17.11
N VAL A 363 12.09 -20.44 17.43
CA VAL A 363 13.24 -20.84 16.60
C VAL A 363 13.73 -22.19 17.07
N THR A 364 13.68 -23.19 16.18
CA THR A 364 14.25 -24.52 16.42
C THR A 364 15.56 -24.62 15.66
N TRP A 365 16.65 -24.82 16.36
CA TRP A 365 17.98 -25.01 15.78
C TRP A 365 18.20 -26.46 15.37
N PRO A 366 19.05 -26.72 14.37
CA PRO A 366 19.54 -28.07 14.12
C PRO A 366 20.12 -28.65 15.44
N GLY A 367 19.64 -29.81 15.88
CA GLY A 367 19.99 -30.37 17.20
C GLY A 367 18.91 -30.19 18.26
N GLY A 368 17.75 -29.62 17.91
CA GLY A 368 16.55 -29.61 18.76
C GLY A 368 16.47 -28.51 19.80
N ARG A 369 17.47 -27.63 19.90
CA ARG A 369 17.38 -26.45 20.77
C ARG A 369 16.27 -25.54 20.29
N ARG A 370 15.38 -25.11 21.18
CA ARG A 370 14.29 -24.17 20.91
C ARG A 370 14.48 -22.91 21.72
N VAL A 371 14.26 -21.76 21.07
CA VAL A 371 14.20 -20.45 21.71
C VAL A 371 12.87 -19.82 21.33
N HIS A 372 12.14 -19.32 22.33
CA HIS A 372 10.84 -18.68 22.13
C HIS A 372 11.03 -17.17 22.31
N TYR A 373 10.63 -16.41 21.29
CA TYR A 373 10.63 -14.95 21.34
C TYR A 373 9.19 -14.47 21.38
N ALA A 374 8.83 -13.76 22.45
CA ALA A 374 7.53 -13.12 22.54
C ALA A 374 7.53 -11.86 21.66
N TYR A 375 6.67 -11.82 20.66
CA TYR A 375 6.42 -10.60 19.90
C TYR A 375 5.52 -9.68 20.73
N MET A 376 6.08 -8.54 21.13
CA MET A 376 5.32 -7.47 21.76
C MET A 376 5.30 -6.25 20.84
N GLN A 377 4.20 -6.04 20.14
CA GLN A 377 4.00 -4.80 19.43
C GLN A 377 3.78 -3.68 20.45
N LYS A 378 4.78 -2.83 20.64
CA LYS A 378 4.55 -1.54 21.28
C LYS A 378 4.08 -0.57 20.19
N PRO A 379 2.89 0.04 20.32
CA PRO A 379 2.47 1.05 19.37
C PRO A 379 3.44 2.22 19.44
N ARG A 380 4.11 2.54 18.35
CA ARG A 380 4.80 3.81 18.16
C ARG A 380 4.08 4.54 17.03
N PRO A 381 3.76 5.82 17.19
CA PRO A 381 3.10 6.61 16.15
C PRO A 381 3.90 6.70 14.83
N SER A 382 5.19 6.38 14.86
CA SER A 382 6.12 6.50 13.73
C SER A 382 6.56 5.17 13.11
N ASP A 383 6.04 4.05 13.56
CA ASP A 383 6.51 2.74 13.08
C ASP A 383 5.87 2.36 11.76
N ALA A 384 6.48 2.82 10.70
CA ALA A 384 6.23 2.31 9.35
C ALA A 384 6.77 0.87 9.16
N SER A 385 7.56 0.34 10.11
CA SER A 385 8.08 -1.03 10.09
C SER A 385 7.46 -1.83 11.23
N PRO A 386 6.69 -2.89 10.94
CA PRO A 386 6.17 -3.78 11.99
C PRO A 386 7.26 -4.53 12.76
N PHE A 387 8.53 -4.41 12.36
CA PHE A 387 9.68 -5.13 12.91
C PHE A 387 10.64 -4.29 13.75
N ALA A 388 10.40 -2.99 13.90
CA ALA A 388 11.22 -2.11 14.74
C ALA A 388 11.30 -2.57 16.22
N HIS A 389 10.58 -3.63 16.58
CA HIS A 389 10.43 -4.14 17.94
C HIS A 389 10.93 -5.56 18.17
N LEU A 390 11.49 -6.22 17.15
CA LEU A 390 12.22 -7.46 17.38
C LEU A 390 13.52 -7.10 18.11
N GLN A 391 13.49 -7.15 19.43
CA GLN A 391 14.72 -7.25 20.21
C GLN A 391 15.18 -8.70 20.15
N PHE A 392 16.28 -8.93 19.45
CA PHE A 392 16.99 -10.20 19.43
C PHE A 392 17.81 -10.36 20.71
#